data_67026d0a8a2c0ef3429734bb0639fef5
#
_entry.id   67026d0a8a2c0ef3429734bb0639fef5
#
_cell.length_a   1.000
_cell.length_b   1.000
_cell.length_c   1.000
_cell.angle_alpha   90.00
_cell.angle_beta   90.00
_cell.angle_gamma   90.00
#
_symmetry.space_group_name_H-M   'P 1'
#
loop_
_entity.id
_entity.type
_entity.pdbx_description
1 polymer ?
#
loop_
_entity_poly.entity_id
_entity_poly.type
_entity_poly.pdbx_seq_one_letter_code
_entity_poly.pdbx_strand_id
1 'polypeptide(L)'
;MARHLSKRDLAGTHAIELGCGVGLPTILALAQGAEVLATDHYEAALDFTTYNARTNLHREPKVSVLDWREPDTEGIGTYDLIFAADVLYERKNAAAIADLVPKLLAPGGEAIFADPHRDEAPVFLEAMERYGFEDATEEITVEQPASGVKVLLHRLRR
;
A
#
# COMPACT_ATOMS: atom_id res chain seq x y z
N MET A 1 0.29 8.78 1.57
CA MET A 1 -0.30 7.92 0.50
C MET A 1 -1.44 8.61 -0.24
N ALA A 2 -2.59 8.86 0.33
CA ALA A 2 -3.78 9.40 -0.34
C ALA A 2 -3.52 10.62 -1.26
N ARG A 3 -2.84 11.67 -0.76
CA ARG A 3 -2.43 12.83 -1.59
C ARG A 3 -1.50 12.50 -2.76
N HIS A 4 -0.70 11.45 -2.64
CA HIS A 4 0.19 11.00 -3.72
C HIS A 4 -0.64 10.33 -4.83
N LEU A 5 -1.51 9.40 -4.45
CA LEU A 5 -2.38 8.70 -5.40
C LEU A 5 -3.34 9.64 -6.14
N SER A 6 -3.90 10.65 -5.44
CA SER A 6 -4.86 11.60 -6.04
C SER A 6 -4.28 12.47 -7.19
N LYS A 7 -2.95 12.48 -7.35
CA LYS A 7 -2.25 13.24 -8.40
C LYS A 7 -1.77 12.38 -9.57
N ARG A 8 -2.04 11.08 -9.53
CA ARG A 8 -1.59 10.13 -10.55
C ARG A 8 -2.75 9.80 -11.49
N ASP A 9 -2.44 9.59 -12.75
CA ASP A 9 -3.32 8.86 -13.66
C ASP A 9 -3.03 7.36 -13.46
N LEU A 10 -4.03 6.60 -13.01
CA LEU A 10 -3.93 5.17 -12.75
C LEU A 10 -4.88 4.37 -13.65
N ALA A 11 -5.37 4.96 -14.74
CA ALA A 11 -6.24 4.27 -15.68
C ALA A 11 -5.57 2.99 -16.22
N GLY A 12 -6.25 1.85 -16.06
CA GLY A 12 -5.74 0.55 -16.49
C GLY A 12 -4.63 -0.05 -15.60
N THR A 13 -4.29 0.58 -14.47
CA THR A 13 -3.31 0.06 -13.50
C THR A 13 -3.96 -1.01 -12.63
N HIS A 14 -3.38 -2.21 -12.57
CA HIS A 14 -3.75 -3.21 -11.58
C HIS A 14 -2.98 -2.96 -10.29
N ALA A 15 -3.68 -2.66 -9.22
CA ALA A 15 -3.09 -2.25 -7.96
C ALA A 15 -3.54 -3.12 -6.78
N ILE A 16 -2.67 -3.28 -5.79
CA ILE A 16 -3.01 -3.92 -4.51
C ILE A 16 -2.65 -3.00 -3.34
N GLU A 17 -3.58 -2.85 -2.39
CA GLU A 17 -3.29 -2.20 -1.10
C GLU A 17 -3.02 -3.24 -0.03
N LEU A 18 -1.89 -3.09 0.68
CA LEU A 18 -1.55 -3.90 1.83
C LEU A 18 -1.94 -3.15 3.11
N GLY A 19 -2.95 -3.67 3.85
CA GLY A 19 -3.47 -3.04 5.05
C GLY A 19 -4.38 -1.85 4.74
N CYS A 20 -5.53 -2.11 4.12
CA CYS A 20 -6.42 -1.05 3.63
C CYS A 20 -7.16 -0.28 4.75
N GLY A 21 -7.36 -0.89 5.93
CA GLY A 21 -8.03 -0.26 7.05
C GLY A 21 -9.42 0.26 6.70
N VAL A 22 -9.59 1.59 6.70
CA VAL A 22 -10.84 2.26 6.31
C VAL A 22 -10.93 2.62 4.82
N GLY A 23 -9.88 2.31 4.03
CA GLY A 23 -9.88 2.34 2.57
C GLY A 23 -9.62 3.69 1.91
N LEU A 24 -9.11 4.70 2.60
CA LEU A 24 -8.89 6.01 1.97
C LEU A 24 -7.95 5.96 0.77
N PRO A 25 -6.78 5.30 0.81
CA PRO A 25 -5.92 5.17 -0.37
C PRO A 25 -6.57 4.35 -1.49
N THR A 26 -7.25 3.23 -1.16
CA THR A 26 -8.02 2.43 -2.13
C THR A 26 -9.04 3.28 -2.87
N ILE A 27 -9.85 4.09 -2.15
CA ILE A 27 -10.87 4.96 -2.76
C ILE A 27 -10.23 5.94 -3.75
N LEU A 28 -9.09 6.52 -3.39
CA LEU A 28 -8.41 7.46 -4.28
C LEU A 28 -7.77 6.78 -5.49
N ALA A 29 -7.21 5.59 -5.33
CA ALA A 29 -6.72 4.80 -6.45
C ALA A 29 -7.85 4.43 -7.43
N LEU A 30 -9.01 3.99 -6.92
CA LEU A 30 -10.21 3.73 -7.72
C LEU A 30 -10.70 4.99 -8.46
N ALA A 31 -10.70 6.15 -7.78
CA ALA A 31 -11.10 7.42 -8.37
C ALA A 31 -10.17 7.85 -9.51
N GLN A 32 -8.90 7.47 -9.46
CA GLN A 32 -7.90 7.69 -10.51
C GLN A 32 -7.90 6.60 -11.60
N GLY A 33 -8.82 5.67 -11.57
CA GLY A 33 -9.03 4.68 -12.63
C GLY A 33 -8.33 3.33 -12.44
N ALA A 34 -7.68 3.09 -11.30
CA ALA A 34 -7.08 1.79 -11.01
C ALA A 34 -8.13 0.68 -10.81
N GLU A 35 -7.72 -0.55 -11.12
CA GLU A 35 -8.38 -1.77 -10.63
C GLU A 35 -7.68 -2.19 -9.35
N VAL A 36 -8.36 -2.09 -8.21
CA VAL A 36 -7.73 -2.30 -6.89
C VAL A 36 -8.21 -3.58 -6.23
N LEU A 37 -7.25 -4.39 -5.74
CA LEU A 37 -7.47 -5.38 -4.69
C LEU A 37 -7.08 -4.74 -3.36
N ALA A 38 -8.06 -4.48 -2.49
CA ALA A 38 -7.79 -4.02 -1.14
C ALA A 38 -7.64 -5.22 -0.21
N THR A 39 -6.54 -5.27 0.55
CA THR A 39 -6.26 -6.38 1.46
C THR A 39 -6.04 -5.90 2.88
N ASP A 40 -6.47 -6.72 3.84
CA ASP A 40 -6.24 -6.51 5.26
C ASP A 40 -6.28 -7.87 5.99
N HIS A 41 -5.72 -7.91 7.20
CA HIS A 41 -5.84 -9.09 8.07
C HIS A 41 -7.24 -9.21 8.68
N TYR A 42 -7.95 -8.10 8.85
CA TYR A 42 -9.26 -8.04 9.49
C TYR A 42 -10.39 -7.88 8.47
N GLU A 43 -11.36 -8.80 8.48
CA GLU A 43 -12.58 -8.70 7.63
C GLU A 43 -13.32 -7.38 7.82
N ALA A 44 -13.40 -6.88 9.07
CA ALA A 44 -14.04 -5.60 9.37
C ALA A 44 -13.39 -4.41 8.61
N ALA A 45 -12.09 -4.44 8.37
CA ALA A 45 -11.40 -3.42 7.57
C ALA A 45 -11.86 -3.49 6.10
N LEU A 46 -12.02 -4.70 5.56
CA LEU A 46 -12.52 -4.93 4.20
C LEU A 46 -13.96 -4.44 4.04
N ASP A 47 -14.81 -4.68 5.05
CA ASP A 47 -16.20 -4.18 5.08
C ASP A 47 -16.23 -2.66 5.10
N PHE A 48 -15.41 -2.00 5.93
CA PHE A 48 -15.30 -0.54 5.97
C PHE A 48 -14.80 0.02 4.65
N THR A 49 -13.77 -0.57 4.06
CA THR A 49 -13.24 -0.15 2.76
C THR A 49 -14.31 -0.25 1.67
N THR A 50 -15.03 -1.36 1.60
CA THR A 50 -16.12 -1.58 0.64
C THR A 50 -17.25 -0.58 0.84
N TYR A 51 -17.71 -0.41 2.09
CA TYR A 51 -18.75 0.56 2.43
C TYR A 51 -18.37 1.99 2.03
N ASN A 52 -17.15 2.41 2.39
CA ASN A 52 -16.67 3.75 2.10
C ASN A 52 -16.49 3.99 0.58
N ALA A 53 -15.98 3.01 -0.17
CA ALA A 53 -15.86 3.10 -1.62
C ALA A 53 -17.24 3.20 -2.30
N ARG A 54 -18.19 2.37 -1.89
CA ARG A 54 -19.57 2.42 -2.40
C ARG A 54 -20.22 3.77 -2.11
N THR A 55 -20.07 4.29 -0.90
CA THR A 55 -20.67 5.57 -0.48
C THR A 55 -20.10 6.76 -1.24
N ASN A 56 -18.78 6.77 -1.49
CA ASN A 56 -18.11 7.93 -2.08
C ASN A 56 -18.00 7.89 -3.61
N LEU A 57 -17.91 6.70 -4.20
CA LEU A 57 -17.65 6.54 -5.64
C LEU A 57 -18.74 5.75 -6.39
N HIS A 58 -19.71 5.17 -5.68
CA HIS A 58 -20.65 4.18 -6.23
C HIS A 58 -19.94 3.01 -6.95
N ARG A 59 -18.76 2.66 -6.51
CA ARG A 59 -17.91 1.56 -7.00
C ARG A 59 -17.38 0.78 -5.80
N GLU A 60 -17.02 -0.47 -6.05
CA GLU A 60 -16.44 -1.33 -5.02
C GLU A 60 -15.07 -1.87 -5.49
N PRO A 61 -14.06 -1.91 -4.61
CA PRO A 61 -12.83 -2.65 -4.88
C PRO A 61 -13.10 -4.15 -4.82
N LYS A 62 -12.23 -4.94 -5.41
CA LYS A 62 -12.04 -6.32 -4.97
C LYS A 62 -11.45 -6.29 -3.57
N VAL A 63 -11.84 -7.23 -2.70
CA VAL A 63 -11.29 -7.32 -1.34
C VAL A 63 -10.86 -8.75 -1.04
N SER A 64 -9.81 -8.93 -0.24
CA SER A 64 -9.36 -10.24 0.23
C SER A 64 -8.70 -10.13 1.59
N VAL A 65 -8.96 -11.11 2.46
CA VAL A 65 -8.16 -11.27 3.69
C VAL A 65 -6.75 -11.71 3.30
N LEU A 66 -5.75 -11.04 3.86
CA LEU A 66 -4.34 -11.35 3.63
C LEU A 66 -3.53 -11.16 4.92
N ASP A 67 -3.12 -12.26 5.53
CA ASP A 67 -2.11 -12.23 6.61
C ASP A 67 -0.71 -12.22 5.98
N TRP A 68 0.04 -11.15 6.17
CA TRP A 68 1.38 -11.01 5.59
C TRP A 68 2.37 -12.05 6.10
N ARG A 69 2.15 -12.61 7.30
CA ARG A 69 3.05 -13.59 7.94
C ARG A 69 2.83 -15.01 7.44
N GLU A 70 1.59 -15.30 7.03
CA GLU A 70 1.18 -16.58 6.46
C GLU A 70 0.36 -16.32 5.18
N PRO A 71 0.99 -15.70 4.15
CA PRO A 71 0.22 -15.21 3.01
C PRO A 71 -0.23 -16.38 2.14
N ASP A 72 -1.54 -16.54 2.02
CA ASP A 72 -2.12 -17.29 0.92
C ASP A 72 -2.15 -16.39 -0.32
N THR A 73 -1.18 -16.59 -1.20
CA THR A 73 -1.06 -15.83 -2.46
C THR A 73 -1.59 -16.61 -3.67
N GLU A 74 -2.17 -17.79 -3.46
CA GLU A 74 -2.75 -18.58 -4.53
C GLU A 74 -3.91 -17.82 -5.19
N GLY A 75 -3.77 -17.54 -6.47
CA GLY A 75 -4.77 -16.78 -7.24
C GLY A 75 -4.77 -15.26 -7.04
N ILE A 76 -3.91 -14.69 -6.17
CA ILE A 76 -3.82 -13.23 -6.02
C ILE A 76 -3.21 -12.57 -7.27
N GLY A 77 -2.21 -13.20 -7.90
CA GLY A 77 -1.56 -12.67 -9.10
C GLY A 77 -0.49 -11.63 -8.80
N THR A 78 -0.14 -10.83 -9.82
CA THR A 78 0.85 -9.76 -9.72
C THR A 78 0.24 -8.41 -10.12
N TYR A 79 0.82 -7.32 -9.61
CA TYR A 79 0.28 -5.96 -9.69
C TYR A 79 1.32 -4.97 -10.23
N ASP A 80 0.86 -4.01 -11.02
CA ASP A 80 1.68 -2.91 -11.52
C ASP A 80 2.02 -1.92 -10.40
N LEU A 81 1.14 -1.83 -9.39
CA LEU A 81 1.30 -0.95 -8.24
C LEU A 81 0.95 -1.67 -6.94
N ILE A 82 1.91 -1.75 -6.03
CA ILE A 82 1.66 -2.09 -4.62
C ILE A 82 1.68 -0.79 -3.82
N PHE A 83 0.72 -0.57 -2.94
CA PHE A 83 0.78 0.57 -2.04
C PHE A 83 0.32 0.21 -0.64
N ALA A 84 0.89 0.90 0.36
CA ALA A 84 0.56 0.72 1.75
C ALA A 84 0.79 2.02 2.55
N ALA A 85 0.02 2.20 3.60
CA ALA A 85 0.15 3.37 4.47
C ALA A 85 0.21 2.96 5.93
N ASP A 86 1.31 3.32 6.61
CA ASP A 86 1.51 3.09 8.05
C ASP A 86 1.45 1.60 8.45
N VAL A 87 2.12 0.72 7.70
CA VAL A 87 2.13 -0.73 7.96
C VAL A 87 3.43 -1.25 8.59
N LEU A 88 4.47 -0.41 8.67
CA LEU A 88 5.82 -0.79 9.13
C LEU A 88 6.02 -0.56 10.65
N TYR A 89 4.98 -0.74 11.47
CA TYR A 89 4.99 -0.45 12.91
C TYR A 89 5.43 -1.63 13.79
N GLU A 90 5.56 -2.84 13.24
CA GLU A 90 6.07 -4.01 13.94
C GLU A 90 7.14 -4.70 13.08
N ARG A 91 8.27 -5.09 13.71
CA ARG A 91 9.39 -5.74 13.03
C ARG A 91 9.00 -6.99 12.24
N LYS A 92 8.13 -7.83 12.81
CA LYS A 92 7.63 -9.05 12.14
C LYS A 92 6.78 -8.74 10.90
N ASN A 93 6.02 -7.65 10.94
CA ASN A 93 5.21 -7.22 9.79
C ASN A 93 6.11 -6.60 8.71
N ALA A 94 7.09 -5.78 9.09
CA ALA A 94 8.08 -5.21 8.16
C ALA A 94 8.83 -6.31 7.39
N ALA A 95 9.29 -7.37 8.08
CA ALA A 95 9.93 -8.51 7.46
C ALA A 95 8.98 -9.30 6.53
N ALA A 96 7.76 -9.59 7.00
CA ALA A 96 6.77 -10.33 6.21
C ALA A 96 6.35 -9.59 4.93
N ILE A 97 6.15 -8.27 5.02
CA ILE A 97 5.85 -7.43 3.87
C ILE A 97 7.02 -7.42 2.88
N ALA A 98 8.28 -7.36 3.36
CA ALA A 98 9.45 -7.41 2.50
C ALA A 98 9.55 -8.73 1.71
N ASP A 99 9.15 -9.86 2.31
CA ASP A 99 9.10 -11.17 1.64
C ASP A 99 7.91 -11.30 0.67
N LEU A 100 6.87 -10.52 0.87
CA LEU A 100 5.63 -10.55 0.09
C LEU A 100 5.72 -9.68 -1.18
N VAL A 101 6.28 -8.47 -1.07
CA VAL A 101 6.35 -7.50 -2.18
C VAL A 101 6.98 -8.08 -3.45
N PRO A 102 8.13 -8.81 -3.41
CA PRO A 102 8.72 -9.39 -4.61
C PRO A 102 7.85 -10.43 -5.32
N LYS A 103 6.91 -11.05 -4.60
CA LYS A 103 5.99 -12.07 -5.13
C LYS A 103 4.78 -11.46 -5.81
N LEU A 104 4.36 -10.28 -5.34
CA LEU A 104 3.15 -9.59 -5.82
C LEU A 104 3.44 -8.50 -6.83
N LEU A 105 4.68 -8.02 -6.96
CA LEU A 105 5.01 -6.94 -7.89
C LEU A 105 5.29 -7.49 -9.30
N ALA A 106 4.57 -6.97 -10.28
CA ALA A 106 4.78 -7.29 -11.68
C ALA A 106 6.15 -6.75 -12.16
N PRO A 107 6.77 -7.35 -13.20
CA PRO A 107 7.96 -6.79 -13.83
C PRO A 107 7.74 -5.33 -14.29
N GLY A 108 8.62 -4.42 -13.86
CA GLY A 108 8.49 -2.98 -14.13
C GLY A 108 7.46 -2.25 -13.27
N GLY A 109 6.81 -2.92 -12.32
CA GLY A 109 5.91 -2.33 -11.36
C GLY A 109 6.61 -1.45 -10.33
N GLU A 110 5.81 -0.77 -9.52
CA GLU A 110 6.27 0.11 -8.43
C GLU A 110 5.58 -0.25 -7.12
N ALA A 111 6.34 -0.29 -6.02
CA ALA A 111 5.77 -0.41 -4.68
C ALA A 111 5.98 0.90 -3.92
N ILE A 112 4.91 1.43 -3.29
CA ILE A 112 4.93 2.72 -2.60
C ILE A 112 4.46 2.54 -1.17
N PHE A 113 5.29 2.96 -0.20
CA PHE A 113 5.00 2.89 1.22
C PHE A 113 5.01 4.29 1.83
N ALA A 114 3.92 4.69 2.49
CA ALA A 114 3.89 5.92 3.27
C ALA A 114 4.13 5.58 4.74
N ASP A 115 5.24 6.06 5.27
CA ASP A 115 5.71 5.75 6.62
C ASP A 115 5.87 7.02 7.47
N PRO A 116 5.20 7.13 8.63
CA PRO A 116 5.35 8.26 9.53
C PRO A 116 6.60 8.14 10.43
N HIS A 117 7.74 7.73 9.89
CA HIS A 117 9.00 7.50 10.60
C HIS A 117 8.92 6.38 11.65
N ARG A 118 8.44 5.20 11.26
CA ARG A 118 8.45 4.02 12.13
C ARG A 118 9.85 3.47 12.31
N ASP A 119 10.19 3.08 13.53
CA ASP A 119 11.52 2.55 13.89
C ASP A 119 11.87 1.26 13.13
N GLU A 120 10.87 0.53 12.63
CA GLU A 120 11.04 -0.73 11.90
C GLU A 120 11.12 -0.57 10.37
N ALA A 121 10.92 0.62 9.84
CA ALA A 121 11.05 0.90 8.40
C ALA A 121 12.44 0.54 7.84
N PRO A 122 13.57 0.78 8.54
CA PRO A 122 14.90 0.35 8.07
C PRO A 122 15.00 -1.16 7.84
N VAL A 123 14.35 -1.99 8.66
CA VAL A 123 14.34 -3.47 8.49
C VAL A 123 13.71 -3.85 7.16
N PHE A 124 12.61 -3.20 6.80
CA PHE A 124 11.93 -3.39 5.52
C PHE A 124 12.84 -2.95 4.36
N LEU A 125 13.41 -1.74 4.41
CA LEU A 125 14.22 -1.19 3.33
C LEU A 125 15.50 -2.00 3.08
N GLU A 126 16.21 -2.44 4.14
CA GLU A 126 17.36 -3.32 4.01
C GLU A 126 17.03 -4.67 3.38
N ALA A 127 15.82 -5.19 3.65
CA ALA A 127 15.37 -6.42 3.01
C ALA A 127 15.03 -6.18 1.54
N MET A 128 14.39 -5.07 1.19
CA MET A 128 14.08 -4.70 -0.19
C MET A 128 15.35 -4.50 -1.02
N GLU A 129 16.39 -3.86 -0.46
CA GLU A 129 17.71 -3.73 -1.11
C GLU A 129 18.32 -5.10 -1.43
N ARG A 130 18.25 -6.06 -0.47
CA ARG A 130 18.72 -7.45 -0.70
C ARG A 130 17.94 -8.17 -1.80
N TYR A 131 16.67 -7.83 -2.02
CA TYR A 131 15.86 -8.32 -3.14
C TYR A 131 16.14 -7.56 -4.46
N GLY A 132 17.08 -6.61 -4.45
CA GLY A 132 17.49 -5.84 -5.63
C GLY A 132 16.56 -4.69 -5.98
N PHE A 133 15.80 -4.17 -5.02
CA PHE A 133 15.01 -2.96 -5.19
C PHE A 133 15.83 -1.72 -4.92
N GLU A 134 15.64 -0.70 -5.76
CA GLU A 134 16.11 0.66 -5.49
C GLU A 134 15.00 1.44 -4.79
N ASP A 135 15.37 2.18 -3.75
CA ASP A 135 14.46 3.07 -3.02
C ASP A 135 14.72 4.54 -3.36
N ALA A 136 13.66 5.22 -3.81
CA ALA A 136 13.63 6.66 -3.96
C ALA A 136 12.71 7.25 -2.87
N THR A 137 13.29 7.52 -1.71
CA THR A 137 12.54 8.10 -0.58
C THR A 137 12.39 9.60 -0.70
N GLU A 138 11.17 10.10 -0.51
CA GLU A 138 10.82 11.52 -0.41
C GLU A 138 10.19 11.82 0.95
N GLU A 139 10.68 12.86 1.66
CA GLU A 139 10.02 13.36 2.87
C GLU A 139 8.94 14.36 2.49
N ILE A 140 7.70 14.09 2.89
CA ILE A 140 6.54 14.96 2.65
C ILE A 140 6.04 15.50 3.98
N THR A 141 5.89 16.82 4.09
CA THR A 141 5.21 17.45 5.22
C THR A 141 3.71 17.49 4.96
N VAL A 142 2.93 16.89 5.85
CA VAL A 142 1.47 16.99 5.85
C VAL A 142 1.07 18.06 6.85
N GLU A 143 0.58 19.19 6.35
CA GLU A 143 0.10 20.28 7.20
C GLU A 143 -1.12 19.85 8.01
N GLN A 144 -1.07 20.09 9.30
CA GLN A 144 -2.18 19.96 10.25
C GLN A 144 -2.34 21.26 11.04
N PRO A 145 -3.54 21.57 11.60
CA PRO A 145 -3.80 22.85 12.26
C PRO A 145 -2.86 23.20 13.42
N ALA A 146 -2.21 22.22 14.06
CA ALA A 146 -1.34 22.42 15.21
C ALA A 146 0.15 22.17 14.94
N SER A 147 0.50 21.33 13.97
CA SER A 147 1.89 21.04 13.56
C SER A 147 1.90 20.21 12.27
N GLY A 148 2.91 20.41 11.43
CA GLY A 148 3.12 19.51 10.29
C GLY A 148 3.60 18.13 10.73
N VAL A 149 3.04 17.07 10.17
CA VAL A 149 3.55 15.69 10.34
C VAL A 149 4.41 15.35 9.14
N LYS A 150 5.63 14.91 9.40
CA LYS A 150 6.54 14.41 8.38
C LYS A 150 6.22 12.94 8.08
N VAL A 151 6.16 12.62 6.81
CA VAL A 151 5.90 11.27 6.30
C VAL A 151 6.94 10.97 5.23
N LEU A 152 7.61 9.84 5.33
CA LEU A 152 8.46 9.31 4.27
C LEU A 152 7.59 8.57 3.25
N LEU A 153 7.81 8.86 1.99
CA LEU A 153 7.22 8.13 0.88
C LEU A 153 8.33 7.33 0.20
N HIS A 154 8.41 6.05 0.52
CA HIS A 154 9.35 5.11 -0.10
C HIS A 154 8.78 4.63 -1.42
N ARG A 155 9.54 4.80 -2.50
CA ARG A 155 9.19 4.33 -3.84
C ARG A 155 10.21 3.32 -4.30
N LEU A 156 9.78 2.06 -4.39
CA LEU A 156 10.63 0.91 -4.64
C LEU A 156 10.38 0.38 -6.06
N ARG A 157 11.47 0.18 -6.79
CA ARG A 157 11.46 -0.40 -8.13
C ARG A 157 12.61 -1.39 -8.29
N ARG A 158 12.43 -2.37 -9.16
CA ARG A 158 13.45 -3.36 -9.50
C ARG A 158 13.55 -3.53 -11.01
#